data_c36417f760e674fddebcb74a1f02ac0c
#
_entry.id   c36417f760e674fddebcb74a1f02ac0c
#
_cell.length_a   1.000
_cell.length_b   1.000
_cell.length_c   1.000
_cell.angle_alpha   90.00
_cell.angle_beta   90.00
_cell.angle_gamma   90.00
#
_symmetry.space_group_name_H-M   'P 1'
#
loop_
_entity.id
_entity.type
_entity.pdbx_description
1 polymer ?
#
loop_
_entity_poly.entity_id
_entity_poly.type
_entity_poly.pdbx_seq_one_letter_code
_entity_poly.pdbx_strand_id
1 'polypeptide(L)' 'MAIPINIEDFDKYIRQAEPQKKEKADTWRVAIGLQAVDGLKVSDYLLELAYRNIEL' A
#
# COMPACT_ATOMS: atom_id res chain seq x y z
N MET A 1 3.71 5.35 14.17
CA MET A 1 3.20 5.55 12.81
C MET A 1 1.85 4.86 12.65
N ALA A 2 0.88 5.54 12.06
CA ALA A 2 -0.46 4.95 11.91
C ALA A 2 -0.47 3.96 10.74
N ILE A 3 -1.23 2.86 10.92
CA ILE A 3 -1.43 1.91 9.84
C ILE A 3 -2.34 2.56 8.80
N PRO A 4 -2.01 2.49 7.50
CA PRO A 4 -2.87 3.06 6.47
C PRO A 4 -4.20 2.30 6.41
N ILE A 5 -5.30 3.04 6.53
CA ILE A 5 -6.64 2.47 6.57
C ILE A 5 -7.43 2.72 5.29
N ASN A 6 -6.89 3.54 4.40
CA ASN A 6 -7.52 3.78 3.11
C ASN A 6 -6.42 4.03 2.07
N ILE A 7 -6.83 4.14 0.80
CA ILE A 7 -5.87 4.24 -0.28
C ILE A 7 -5.08 5.56 -0.24
N GLU A 8 -5.66 6.64 0.25
CA GLU A 8 -4.95 7.90 0.39
C GLU A 8 -3.85 7.81 1.44
N ASP A 9 -4.14 7.19 2.58
CA ASP A 9 -3.15 7.00 3.62
C ASP A 9 -2.05 6.07 3.16
N PHE A 10 -2.40 5.04 2.39
CA PHE A 10 -1.43 4.11 1.86
C PHE A 10 -0.50 4.81 0.86
N ASP A 11 -1.04 5.68 0.03
CA ASP A 11 -0.24 6.44 -0.93
C ASP A 11 0.77 7.34 -0.21
N LYS A 12 0.33 8.02 0.86
CA LYS A 12 1.23 8.84 1.67
C LYS A 12 2.31 8.00 2.31
N TYR A 13 1.94 6.84 2.82
CA TYR A 13 2.88 5.93 3.44
C TYR A 13 3.98 5.52 2.46
N ILE A 14 3.59 5.19 1.22
CA ILE A 14 4.54 4.79 0.19
C ILE A 14 5.49 5.95 -0.15
N ARG A 15 4.97 7.15 -0.27
CA ARG A 15 5.79 8.32 -0.60
C ARG A 15 6.83 8.62 0.47
N GLN A 16 6.53 8.30 1.72
CA GLN A 16 7.41 8.52 2.85
C GLN A 16 8.29 7.33 3.18
N ALA A 17 8.13 6.23 2.44
CA ALA A 17 8.87 5.02 2.72
C ALA A 17 10.38 5.21 2.51
N GLU A 18 11.16 4.57 3.37
CA GLU A 18 12.60 4.57 3.23
C GLU A 18 13.01 3.87 1.92
N PRO A 19 14.16 4.28 1.33
CA PRO A 19 14.58 3.69 0.05
C PRO A 19 14.64 2.16 0.06
N GLN A 20 15.05 1.56 1.16
CA GLN A 20 15.14 0.11 1.28
C GLN A 20 13.78 -0.58 1.28
N LYS A 21 12.72 0.15 1.65
CA LYS A 21 11.35 -0.38 1.66
C LYS A 21 10.58 0.01 0.41
N LYS A 22 11.08 0.96 -0.34
CA LYS A 22 10.36 1.55 -1.46
C LYS A 22 10.09 0.54 -2.57
N GLU A 23 11.00 -0.39 -2.79
CA GLU A 23 10.83 -1.41 -3.80
C GLU A 23 9.58 -2.26 -3.53
N LYS A 24 9.45 -2.74 -2.30
CA LYS A 24 8.26 -3.50 -1.90
C LYS A 24 7.01 -2.62 -1.96
N ALA A 25 7.14 -1.38 -1.50
CA ALA A 25 6.02 -0.44 -1.51
C ALA A 25 5.51 -0.19 -2.93
N ASP A 26 6.42 -0.01 -3.88
CA ASP A 26 6.05 0.20 -5.28
C ASP A 26 5.33 -1.02 -5.86
N THR A 27 5.80 -2.23 -5.53
CA THR A 27 5.16 -3.46 -5.97
C THR A 27 3.71 -3.52 -5.49
N TRP A 28 3.48 -3.22 -4.21
CA TRP A 28 2.13 -3.22 -3.65
C TRP A 28 1.27 -2.11 -4.24
N ARG A 29 1.86 -0.95 -4.48
CA ARG A 29 1.16 0.17 -5.08
C ARG A 29 0.62 -0.19 -6.46
N VAL A 30 1.43 -0.85 -7.27
CA VAL A 30 1.01 -1.30 -8.60
C VAL A 30 -0.12 -2.30 -8.49
N ALA A 31 0.01 -3.29 -7.59
CA ALA A 31 -1.02 -4.32 -7.42
C ALA A 31 -2.35 -3.70 -7.00
N ILE A 32 -2.32 -2.78 -6.05
CA ILE A 32 -3.52 -2.12 -5.55
C ILE A 32 -4.12 -1.21 -6.63
N GLY A 33 -3.26 -0.52 -7.38
CA GLY A 33 -3.71 0.33 -8.47
C GLY A 33 -4.42 -0.44 -9.56
N LEU A 34 -3.94 -1.63 -9.89
CA LEU A 34 -4.58 -2.48 -10.90
C LEU A 34 -5.98 -2.92 -10.44
N GLN A 35 -6.14 -3.26 -9.16
CA GLN A 35 -7.47 -3.60 -8.63
C GLN A 35 -8.42 -2.42 -8.73
N ALA A 36 -7.95 -1.23 -8.43
CA ALA A 36 -8.77 -0.03 -8.52
C ALA A 36 -9.22 0.25 -9.96
N VAL A 37 -8.32 0.04 -10.93
CA VAL A 37 -8.62 0.24 -12.35
C VAL A 37 -9.68 -0.76 -12.82
N ASP A 38 -9.62 -1.99 -12.32
CA ASP A 38 -10.61 -3.02 -12.66
C ASP A 38 -11.96 -2.80 -11.97
N GLY A 39 -12.09 -1.74 -11.18
CA GLY A 39 -13.32 -1.44 -10.47
C GLY A 39 -13.50 -2.23 -9.18
N LEU A 40 -12.49 -2.95 -8.76
CA LEU A 40 -12.53 -3.71 -7.52
C LEU A 40 -12.24 -2.79 -6.33
N LYS A 41 -12.99 -2.99 -5.27
CA LYS A 41 -12.80 -2.21 -4.06
C LYS A 41 -11.61 -2.73 -3.27
N VAL A 42 -10.68 -1.84 -2.95
CA VAL A 42 -9.53 -2.19 -2.12
C VAL A 42 -10.01 -2.29 -0.67
N SER A 43 -9.81 -3.45 -0.06
CA SER A 43 -10.24 -3.68 1.32
C SER A 43 -9.21 -3.18 2.32
N ASP A 44 -9.69 -2.84 3.52
CA ASP A 44 -8.81 -2.45 4.61
C ASP A 44 -7.83 -3.57 4.95
N TYR A 45 -8.29 -4.81 4.85
CA TYR A 45 -7.47 -5.98 5.10
C TYR A 45 -6.27 -6.04 4.13
N LEU A 46 -6.52 -5.73 2.87
CA LEU A 46 -5.47 -5.75 1.85
C LEU A 46 -4.42 -4.67 2.14
N LEU A 47 -4.85 -3.49 2.54
CA LEU A 47 -3.94 -2.41 2.89
C LEU A 47 -3.11 -2.77 4.12
N GLU A 48 -3.72 -3.38 5.10
CA GLU A 48 -3.01 -3.81 6.30
C GLU A 48 -1.98 -4.90 5.95
N LEU A 49 -2.37 -5.84 5.11
CA LEU A 49 -1.48 -6.91 4.68
C LEU A 49 -0.26 -6.33 3.94
N ALA A 50 -0.50 -5.38 3.05
CA ALA A 50 0.57 -4.72 2.31
C ALA A 50 1.51 -3.98 3.26
N TYR A 51 0.96 -3.26 4.20
CA TYR A 51 1.74 -2.53 5.19
C TYR A 51 2.65 -3.46 5.98
N ARG A 52 2.10 -4.56 6.47
CA ARG A 52 2.87 -5.53 7.24
C ARG A 52 3.99 -6.15 6.41
N ASN A 53 3.71 -6.46 5.15
CA ASN A 53 4.70 -7.05 4.27
C ASN A 53 5.84 -6.08 3.99
N ILE A 54 5.53 -4.81 3.81
CA ILE A 54 6.53 -3.78 3.56
C ILE A 54 7.41 -3.56 4.80
N GLU A 55 6.81 -3.60 5.98
CA GLU A 55 7.54 -3.38 7.24
C GLU A 55 8.37 -4.56 7.69
N LEU A 56 8.09 -5.74 7.19
CA LEU A 56 8.92 -6.89 7.48
C LEU A 56 10.22 -6.82 6.67
#